data_f7ff6e9349c5a6552c3324b32fdfe82d
#
_entry.id   f7ff6e9349c5a6552c3324b32fdfe82d
#
_cell.length_a   1.000
_cell.length_b   1.000
_cell.length_c   1.000
_cell.angle_alpha   90.00
_cell.angle_beta   90.00
_cell.angle_gamma   90.00
#
_symmetry.space_group_name_H-M   'P 1'
#
loop_
_entity.id
_entity.type
_entity.pdbx_description
1 polymer ?
#
loop_
_entity_poly.entity_id
_entity_poly.type
_entity_poly.pdbx_seq_one_letter_code
_entity_poly.pdbx_strand_id
1 'polypeptide(L)'
;VTNTIIRVAIHDLTKTQGSFVVKHGKSDLKVTQTMQRVIDDLTALYAKRTSKSYGKFAVDEDRFPTEKHLRAYLNVQPSDFTTLTHKMMETLKAQASYKGAATGGHVFFAHFEREERQYLLIAIVNEKLGASMTSDLDVQDVRHLDMDGFRFAGRINMTGWANGEERYIGFLKGKREVSEYFMEFLGCDTTVQNRRDTAELVQALMAFATDEGMDTPSKDDFLARAKTICERSAKAQEELSFEALANELSPQDPERLMTVLADPDLRLNDGFVPDRRALGPLIKFKGKTPTWSIEFNRDAITRGNVRFNAEDNTLTLTGLPEDLTAQLRAEYSQDG
;
A
#
# COMPACT_ATOMS: atom_id res chain seq x y z
N VAL A 1 -4.72 -17.07 -1.16
CA VAL A 1 -3.35 -17.43 -1.56
C VAL A 1 -2.56 -17.73 -0.29
N THR A 2 -1.91 -18.89 -0.20
CA THR A 2 -1.15 -19.35 0.97
C THR A 2 0.31 -18.93 0.81
N ASN A 3 0.93 -18.40 1.89
CA ASN A 3 2.35 -18.07 1.90
C ASN A 3 3.18 -19.36 2.10
N THR A 4 4.23 -19.55 1.32
CA THR A 4 5.21 -20.61 1.56
C THR A 4 6.29 -20.07 2.51
N ILE A 5 6.20 -20.44 3.78
CA ILE A 5 7.17 -19.96 4.79
C ILE A 5 8.51 -20.66 4.59
N ILE A 6 9.58 -19.88 4.42
CA ILE A 6 10.96 -20.35 4.24
C ILE A 6 11.66 -20.37 5.60
N ARG A 7 11.57 -19.29 6.39
CA ARG A 7 12.18 -19.13 7.72
C ARG A 7 11.29 -18.29 8.63
N VAL A 8 11.29 -18.60 9.93
CA VAL A 8 10.60 -17.81 10.96
C VAL A 8 11.48 -17.71 12.21
N ALA A 9 11.52 -16.50 12.78
CA ALA A 9 12.10 -16.27 14.11
C ALA A 9 11.19 -15.34 14.92
N ILE A 10 11.19 -15.50 16.24
CA ILE A 10 10.47 -14.63 17.18
C ILE A 10 11.43 -14.22 18.28
N HIS A 11 11.49 -12.93 18.56
CA HIS A 11 12.27 -12.34 19.63
C HIS A 11 11.40 -11.43 20.48
N ASP A 12 11.86 -11.09 21.69
CA ASP A 12 11.17 -10.13 22.55
C ASP A 12 11.94 -8.82 22.60
N LEU A 13 11.20 -7.72 22.47
CA LEU A 13 11.66 -6.38 22.80
C LEU A 13 10.88 -5.90 24.02
N THR A 14 11.54 -5.74 25.16
CA THR A 14 10.88 -5.35 26.42
C THR A 14 11.42 -4.02 26.92
N LYS A 15 10.52 -3.12 27.31
CA LYS A 15 10.89 -1.84 27.93
C LYS A 15 10.99 -2.02 29.45
N THR A 16 12.18 -1.82 30.01
CA THR A 16 12.45 -1.96 31.45
C THR A 16 13.15 -0.70 31.96
N GLN A 17 12.54 -0.01 32.92
CA GLN A 17 13.10 1.22 33.54
C GLN A 17 13.59 2.27 32.51
N GLY A 18 12.84 2.47 31.43
CA GLY A 18 13.19 3.44 30.38
C GLY A 18 14.17 2.94 29.32
N SER A 19 14.75 1.76 29.48
CA SER A 19 15.62 1.11 28.50
C SER A 19 14.91 -0.02 27.77
N PHE A 20 15.39 -0.38 26.60
CA PHE A 20 14.92 -1.57 25.89
C PHE A 20 15.90 -2.72 26.04
N VAL A 21 15.38 -3.90 26.30
CA VAL A 21 16.13 -5.16 26.38
C VAL A 21 15.61 -6.10 25.31
N VAL A 22 16.54 -6.74 24.58
CA VAL A 22 16.23 -7.79 23.62
C VAL A 22 16.45 -9.15 24.28
N LYS A 23 15.43 -10.00 24.15
CA LYS A 23 15.56 -11.43 24.44
C LYS A 23 15.45 -12.19 23.12
N HIS A 24 16.56 -12.79 22.71
CA HIS A 24 16.57 -13.61 21.51
C HIS A 24 15.82 -14.91 21.75
N GLY A 25 14.88 -15.22 20.85
CA GLY A 25 14.21 -16.51 20.80
C GLY A 25 15.09 -17.56 20.12
N LYS A 26 14.55 -18.76 19.99
CA LYS A 26 15.19 -19.82 19.22
C LYS A 26 15.24 -19.40 17.76
N SER A 27 16.39 -19.55 17.14
CA SER A 27 16.57 -19.35 15.71
C SER A 27 15.92 -20.50 14.93
N ASP A 28 15.48 -20.22 13.72
CA ASP A 28 14.86 -21.19 12.81
C ASP A 28 13.77 -22.03 13.48
N LEU A 29 12.68 -21.38 13.82
CA LEU A 29 11.52 -22.06 14.37
C LEU A 29 10.94 -23.04 13.34
N LYS A 30 10.61 -24.23 13.81
CA LYS A 30 9.89 -25.21 12.99
C LYS A 30 8.54 -24.62 12.55
N VAL A 31 8.27 -24.62 11.27
CA VAL A 31 6.97 -24.21 10.71
C VAL A 31 5.95 -25.30 11.04
N THR A 32 5.20 -25.11 12.11
CA THR A 32 4.04 -25.94 12.47
C THR A 32 2.79 -25.37 11.80
N GLN A 33 1.69 -26.13 11.81
CA GLN A 33 0.39 -25.65 11.33
C GLN A 33 -0.07 -24.37 12.06
N THR A 34 0.20 -24.27 13.36
CA THR A 34 -0.11 -23.06 14.14
C THR A 34 0.73 -21.88 13.68
N MET A 35 2.05 -22.10 13.44
CA MET A 35 2.93 -21.05 12.94
C MET A 35 2.51 -20.59 11.55
N GLN A 36 2.18 -21.52 10.66
CA GLN A 36 1.66 -21.18 9.32
C GLN A 36 0.44 -20.25 9.43
N ARG A 37 -0.55 -20.65 10.24
CA ARG A 37 -1.75 -19.84 10.46
C ARG A 37 -1.43 -18.45 11.00
N VAL A 38 -0.56 -18.34 12.03
CA VAL A 38 -0.19 -17.03 12.61
C VAL A 38 0.46 -16.12 11.57
N ILE A 39 1.35 -16.64 10.73
CA ILE A 39 2.00 -15.82 9.69
C ILE A 39 1.02 -15.45 8.58
N ASP A 40 0.13 -16.36 8.17
CA ASP A 40 -0.90 -16.07 7.18
C ASP A 40 -1.87 -15.00 7.71
N ASP A 41 -2.30 -15.09 8.98
CA ASP A 41 -3.15 -14.09 9.63
C ASP A 41 -2.45 -12.73 9.72
N LEU A 42 -1.18 -12.67 10.16
CA LEU A 42 -0.40 -11.42 10.22
C LEU A 42 -0.26 -10.80 8.83
N THR A 43 -0.01 -11.61 7.81
CA THR A 43 0.11 -11.14 6.42
C THR A 43 -1.22 -10.58 5.92
N ALA A 44 -2.33 -11.28 6.18
CA ALA A 44 -3.67 -10.86 5.79
C ALA A 44 -4.11 -9.58 6.52
N LEU A 45 -3.84 -9.49 7.81
CA LEU A 45 -4.14 -8.29 8.61
C LEU A 45 -3.29 -7.09 8.18
N TYR A 46 -2.00 -7.31 7.89
CA TYR A 46 -1.15 -6.26 7.30
C TYR A 46 -1.71 -5.78 5.95
N ALA A 47 -2.15 -6.69 5.08
CA ALA A 47 -2.72 -6.35 3.78
C ALA A 47 -3.98 -5.49 3.90
N LYS A 48 -4.86 -5.78 4.87
CA LYS A 48 -6.11 -5.05 5.09
C LYS A 48 -5.93 -3.64 5.68
N ARG A 49 -4.79 -3.34 6.33
CA ARG A 49 -4.55 -1.99 6.88
C ARG A 49 -4.40 -0.98 5.76
N THR A 50 -5.22 0.07 5.77
CA THR A 50 -5.20 1.14 4.76
C THR A 50 -4.02 2.08 4.96
N SER A 51 -3.72 2.43 6.21
CA SER A 51 -2.67 3.41 6.53
C SER A 51 -1.27 2.78 6.39
N LYS A 52 -0.73 2.80 5.17
CA LYS A 52 0.62 2.35 4.85
C LYS A 52 1.43 3.44 4.18
N SER A 53 2.74 3.38 4.35
CA SER A 53 3.71 4.14 3.55
C SER A 53 4.69 3.19 2.90
N TYR A 54 5.16 3.58 1.72
CA TYR A 54 6.08 2.80 0.91
C TYR A 54 7.33 3.60 0.56
N GLY A 55 8.44 2.90 0.41
CA GLY A 55 9.71 3.48 0.06
C GLY A 55 10.75 2.45 -0.36
N LYS A 56 11.99 2.88 -0.33
CA LYS A 56 13.17 2.07 -0.62
C LYS A 56 14.19 2.24 0.52
N PHE A 57 15.26 1.47 0.50
CA PHE A 57 16.34 1.67 1.48
C PHE A 57 16.97 3.05 1.34
N ALA A 58 17.24 3.67 2.50
CA ALA A 58 17.98 4.91 2.59
C ALA A 58 19.45 4.71 2.22
N VAL A 59 20.06 5.74 1.64
CA VAL A 59 21.45 5.68 1.14
C VAL A 59 22.47 5.55 2.27
N ASP A 60 22.19 6.06 3.47
CA ASP A 60 23.08 6.04 4.62
C ASP A 60 23.02 4.68 5.33
N GLU A 61 23.81 3.71 4.89
CA GLU A 61 23.88 2.36 5.45
C GLU A 61 24.44 2.32 6.90
N ASP A 62 25.21 3.31 7.32
CA ASP A 62 25.75 3.35 8.68
C ASP A 62 24.67 3.75 9.68
N ARG A 63 23.81 4.68 9.31
CA ARG A 63 22.65 5.07 10.12
C ARG A 63 21.51 4.07 10.02
N PHE A 64 21.32 3.44 8.84
CA PHE A 64 20.21 2.54 8.52
C PHE A 64 20.72 1.17 8.02
N PRO A 65 21.26 0.32 8.91
CA PRO A 65 22.01 -0.87 8.50
C PRO A 65 21.16 -2.06 8.03
N THR A 66 19.84 -1.94 7.99
CA THR A 66 18.93 -3.05 7.64
C THR A 66 19.18 -3.59 6.23
N GLU A 67 19.44 -2.73 5.24
CA GLU A 67 19.82 -3.16 3.90
C GLU A 67 21.09 -4.02 3.91
N LYS A 68 22.14 -3.55 4.60
CA LYS A 68 23.40 -4.28 4.74
C LYS A 68 23.21 -5.65 5.40
N HIS A 69 22.34 -5.74 6.41
CA HIS A 69 22.03 -7.01 7.07
C HIS A 69 21.29 -7.97 6.13
N LEU A 70 20.34 -7.46 5.38
CA LEU A 70 19.57 -8.28 4.43
C LEU A 70 20.44 -8.71 3.24
N ARG A 71 21.29 -7.84 2.71
CA ARG A 71 22.26 -8.17 1.67
C ARG A 71 23.22 -9.27 2.11
N ALA A 72 23.73 -9.20 3.34
CA ALA A 72 24.58 -10.24 3.91
C ALA A 72 23.84 -11.58 4.01
N TYR A 73 22.59 -11.58 4.43
CA TYR A 73 21.76 -12.77 4.52
C TYR A 73 21.56 -13.45 3.14
N LEU A 74 21.31 -12.67 2.09
CA LEU A 74 21.07 -13.23 0.75
C LEU A 74 22.35 -13.72 0.06
N ASN A 75 23.50 -13.13 0.36
CA ASN A 75 24.77 -13.42 -0.30
C ASN A 75 25.58 -14.56 0.35
N VAL A 76 25.22 -14.97 1.58
CA VAL A 76 25.90 -16.06 2.30
C VAL A 76 25.16 -17.37 2.10
N GLN A 77 25.88 -18.44 1.77
CA GLN A 77 25.32 -19.79 1.64
C GLN A 77 26.02 -20.76 2.60
N PRO A 78 25.30 -21.51 3.45
CA PRO A 78 23.85 -21.39 3.67
C PRO A 78 23.49 -20.05 4.37
N SER A 79 22.38 -19.47 3.96
CA SER A 79 21.90 -18.20 4.50
C SER A 79 21.60 -18.32 6.00
N ASP A 80 22.16 -17.40 6.79
CA ASP A 80 22.01 -17.39 8.26
C ASP A 80 20.90 -16.41 8.69
N PHE A 81 19.67 -16.93 8.80
CA PHE A 81 18.51 -16.17 9.24
C PHE A 81 18.62 -15.72 10.71
N THR A 82 19.31 -16.50 11.52
CA THR A 82 19.56 -16.17 12.92
C THR A 82 20.40 -14.90 13.05
N THR A 83 21.52 -14.86 12.35
CA THR A 83 22.37 -13.66 12.32
C THR A 83 21.64 -12.45 11.78
N LEU A 84 20.82 -12.60 10.73
CA LEU A 84 19.98 -11.50 10.21
C LEU A 84 19.06 -10.96 11.30
N THR A 85 18.23 -11.81 11.91
CA THR A 85 17.21 -11.38 12.86
C THR A 85 17.82 -10.82 14.15
N HIS A 86 18.94 -11.36 14.62
CA HIS A 86 19.67 -10.82 15.78
C HIS A 86 20.18 -9.40 15.50
N LYS A 87 20.83 -9.16 14.36
CA LYS A 87 21.30 -7.82 13.96
C LYS A 87 20.14 -6.85 13.80
N MET A 88 19.04 -7.29 13.20
CA MET A 88 17.83 -6.47 13.08
C MET A 88 17.23 -6.15 14.46
N MET A 89 17.24 -7.06 15.41
CA MET A 89 16.78 -6.78 16.78
C MET A 89 17.64 -5.73 17.49
N GLU A 90 18.97 -5.75 17.33
CA GLU A 90 19.82 -4.69 17.88
C GLU A 90 19.55 -3.33 17.22
N THR A 91 19.33 -3.30 15.91
CA THR A 91 18.90 -2.10 15.19
C THR A 91 17.56 -1.58 15.72
N LEU A 92 16.56 -2.46 15.87
CA LEU A 92 15.24 -2.11 16.39
C LEU A 92 15.32 -1.54 17.82
N LYS A 93 16.11 -2.18 18.70
CA LYS A 93 16.37 -1.71 20.06
C LYS A 93 17.01 -0.31 20.07
N ALA A 94 18.01 -0.09 19.23
CA ALA A 94 18.67 1.21 19.12
C ALA A 94 17.66 2.28 18.73
N GLN A 95 16.88 2.08 17.67
CA GLN A 95 15.89 3.04 17.20
C GLN A 95 14.76 3.28 18.24
N ALA A 96 14.27 2.21 18.87
CA ALA A 96 13.26 2.32 19.93
C ALA A 96 13.73 3.13 21.13
N SER A 97 15.03 3.06 21.46
CA SER A 97 15.60 3.74 22.61
C SER A 97 15.61 5.26 22.47
N TYR A 98 15.60 5.79 21.27
CA TYR A 98 15.53 7.24 21.00
C TYR A 98 14.11 7.81 21.05
N LYS A 99 13.07 6.98 21.09
CA LYS A 99 11.67 7.42 21.00
C LYS A 99 10.89 7.02 22.26
N GLY A 100 10.44 8.01 23.01
CA GLY A 100 9.68 7.81 24.26
C GLY A 100 8.39 7.00 24.09
N ALA A 101 7.74 7.14 22.95
CA ALA A 101 6.47 6.47 22.59
C ALA A 101 6.65 5.04 22.08
N ALA A 102 7.90 4.55 21.92
CA ALA A 102 8.15 3.18 21.49
C ALA A 102 7.66 2.18 22.54
N THR A 103 6.98 1.12 22.09
CA THR A 103 6.52 0.01 22.92
C THR A 103 7.23 -1.26 22.48
N GLY A 104 7.48 -2.17 23.43
CA GLY A 104 8.00 -3.50 23.15
C GLY A 104 6.91 -4.45 22.66
N GLY A 105 7.23 -5.72 22.59
CA GLY A 105 6.36 -6.83 22.22
C GLY A 105 7.14 -8.00 21.63
N HIS A 106 6.42 -9.04 21.21
CA HIS A 106 6.97 -10.14 20.43
C HIS A 106 7.21 -9.70 19.00
N VAL A 107 8.47 -9.77 18.56
CA VAL A 107 8.87 -9.37 17.21
C VAL A 107 8.96 -10.60 16.32
N PHE A 108 8.05 -10.72 15.41
CA PHE A 108 8.00 -11.78 14.41
C PHE A 108 8.80 -11.38 13.18
N PHE A 109 9.66 -12.29 12.74
CA PHE A 109 10.35 -12.21 11.45
C PHE A 109 9.93 -13.42 10.63
N ALA A 110 9.37 -13.22 9.45
CA ALA A 110 8.97 -14.28 8.55
C ALA A 110 9.50 -14.01 7.14
N HIS A 111 10.39 -14.88 6.67
CA HIS A 111 10.80 -14.96 5.28
C HIS A 111 9.89 -15.97 4.60
N PHE A 112 9.15 -15.54 3.60
CA PHE A 112 8.20 -16.37 2.88
C PHE A 112 8.16 -16.03 1.39
N GLU A 113 7.66 -16.97 0.61
CA GLU A 113 7.38 -16.80 -0.81
C GLU A 113 5.86 -16.75 -1.05
N ARG A 114 5.44 -15.88 -1.92
CA ARG A 114 4.09 -15.74 -2.42
C ARG A 114 4.14 -15.31 -3.88
N GLU A 115 3.49 -16.06 -4.78
CA GLU A 115 3.41 -15.73 -6.20
C GLU A 115 4.80 -15.49 -6.83
N GLU A 116 5.74 -16.41 -6.56
CA GLU A 116 7.13 -16.37 -7.07
C GLU A 116 7.95 -15.15 -6.58
N ARG A 117 7.44 -14.42 -5.58
CA ARG A 117 8.15 -13.30 -4.95
C ARG A 117 8.48 -13.62 -3.50
N GLN A 118 9.67 -13.23 -3.08
CA GLN A 118 10.13 -13.41 -1.72
C GLN A 118 9.94 -12.14 -0.89
N TYR A 119 9.48 -12.33 0.32
CA TYR A 119 9.18 -11.25 1.26
C TYR A 119 9.78 -11.52 2.63
N LEU A 120 10.21 -10.46 3.31
CA LEU A 120 10.48 -10.46 4.74
C LEU A 120 9.40 -9.62 5.43
N LEU A 121 8.54 -10.26 6.21
CA LEU A 121 7.59 -9.59 7.11
C LEU A 121 8.23 -9.44 8.49
N ILE A 122 8.09 -8.24 9.06
CA ILE A 122 8.44 -7.97 10.46
C ILE A 122 7.19 -7.39 11.12
N ALA A 123 6.78 -7.96 12.27
CA ALA A 123 5.62 -7.46 13.00
C ALA A 123 5.88 -7.51 14.51
N ILE A 124 5.46 -6.47 15.23
CA ILE A 124 5.50 -6.42 16.70
C ILE A 124 4.09 -6.69 17.21
N VAL A 125 3.92 -7.80 17.91
CA VAL A 125 2.63 -8.28 18.43
C VAL A 125 2.72 -8.36 19.95
N ASN A 126 1.72 -7.80 20.63
CA ASN A 126 1.61 -7.91 22.08
C ASN A 126 0.71 -9.09 22.47
N GLU A 127 0.74 -9.45 23.75
CA GLU A 127 -0.25 -10.34 24.33
C GLU A 127 -1.42 -9.55 24.90
N LYS A 128 -2.61 -10.11 24.82
CA LYS A 128 -3.78 -9.65 25.56
C LYS A 128 -4.33 -10.75 26.46
N LEU A 129 -4.92 -10.33 27.55
CA LEU A 129 -5.65 -11.23 28.45
C LEU A 129 -7.01 -11.55 27.83
N GLY A 130 -7.35 -12.81 27.81
CA GLY A 130 -8.65 -13.32 27.38
C GLY A 130 -9.13 -14.38 28.38
N ALA A 131 -10.27 -14.97 28.09
CA ALA A 131 -10.82 -16.08 28.87
C ALA A 131 -10.92 -17.34 28.00
N SER A 132 -10.66 -18.49 28.58
CA SER A 132 -10.92 -19.78 27.98
C SER A 132 -11.78 -20.63 28.91
N MET A 133 -12.53 -21.57 28.31
CA MET A 133 -13.31 -22.55 29.07
C MET A 133 -12.46 -23.80 29.34
N THR A 134 -12.44 -24.27 30.58
CA THR A 134 -11.82 -25.53 30.94
C THR A 134 -12.73 -26.73 30.57
N SER A 135 -12.21 -27.96 30.67
CA SER A 135 -13.01 -29.17 30.48
C SER A 135 -14.19 -29.30 31.47
N ASP A 136 -14.04 -28.68 32.63
CA ASP A 136 -15.03 -28.70 33.71
C ASP A 136 -16.03 -27.54 33.64
N LEU A 137 -16.02 -26.81 32.53
CA LEU A 137 -16.86 -25.63 32.26
C LEU A 137 -16.58 -24.42 33.17
N ASP A 138 -15.41 -24.38 33.79
CA ASP A 138 -14.93 -23.20 34.51
C ASP A 138 -14.25 -22.21 33.57
N VAL A 139 -14.31 -20.91 33.90
CA VAL A 139 -13.64 -19.85 33.18
C VAL A 139 -12.26 -19.63 33.78
N GLN A 140 -11.23 -19.62 32.91
CA GLN A 140 -9.85 -19.30 33.32
C GLN A 140 -9.25 -18.21 32.43
N ASP A 141 -8.35 -17.45 32.99
CA ASP A 141 -7.56 -16.47 32.24
C ASP A 141 -6.57 -17.17 31.31
N VAL A 142 -6.49 -16.67 30.08
CA VAL A 142 -5.51 -17.10 29.09
C VAL A 142 -4.84 -15.87 28.45
N ARG A 143 -3.52 -15.91 28.30
CA ARG A 143 -2.80 -14.93 27.50
C ARG A 143 -2.65 -15.44 26.08
N HIS A 144 -2.95 -14.61 25.11
CA HIS A 144 -2.81 -14.93 23.69
C HIS A 144 -2.33 -13.71 22.89
N LEU A 145 -1.80 -13.96 21.71
CA LEU A 145 -1.33 -12.88 20.83
C LEU A 145 -2.50 -11.98 20.41
N ASP A 146 -2.32 -10.68 20.57
CA ASP A 146 -3.25 -9.66 20.10
C ASP A 146 -3.05 -9.41 18.60
N MET A 147 -3.58 -10.34 17.79
CA MET A 147 -3.40 -10.30 16.34
C MET A 147 -4.06 -9.08 15.71
N ASP A 148 -5.17 -8.59 16.26
CA ASP A 148 -5.90 -7.43 15.73
C ASP A 148 -5.27 -6.10 16.18
N GLY A 149 -4.60 -6.09 17.32
CA GLY A 149 -4.05 -4.91 17.97
C GLY A 149 -2.63 -4.54 17.58
N PHE A 150 -1.96 -5.29 16.69
CA PHE A 150 -0.59 -4.94 16.32
C PHE A 150 -0.54 -3.60 15.56
N ARG A 151 0.44 -2.76 15.96
CA ARG A 151 0.59 -1.39 15.44
C ARG A 151 1.80 -1.22 14.55
N PHE A 152 2.75 -2.14 14.66
CA PHE A 152 4.01 -2.08 13.94
C PHE A 152 4.14 -3.32 13.09
N ALA A 153 4.11 -3.12 11.80
CA ALA A 153 4.48 -4.14 10.83
C ALA A 153 5.06 -3.49 9.59
N GLY A 154 6.00 -4.20 8.98
CA GLY A 154 6.61 -3.83 7.71
C GLY A 154 6.88 -5.07 6.88
N ARG A 155 6.84 -4.89 5.58
CA ARG A 155 7.13 -5.93 4.60
C ARG A 155 8.16 -5.43 3.61
N ILE A 156 9.23 -6.17 3.44
CA ILE A 156 10.25 -5.92 2.42
C ILE A 156 10.03 -6.93 1.30
N ASN A 157 9.75 -6.46 0.08
CA ASN A 157 9.73 -7.28 -1.12
C ASN A 157 11.17 -7.46 -1.59
N MET A 158 11.78 -8.57 -1.22
CA MET A 158 13.19 -8.88 -1.52
C MET A 158 13.43 -9.10 -3.01
N THR A 159 12.48 -9.72 -3.71
CA THR A 159 12.53 -9.88 -5.17
C THR A 159 12.46 -8.52 -5.86
N GLY A 160 11.56 -7.64 -5.43
CA GLY A 160 11.45 -6.28 -5.98
C GLY A 160 12.71 -5.45 -5.72
N TRP A 161 13.31 -5.58 -4.53
CA TRP A 161 14.60 -4.94 -4.23
C TRP A 161 15.72 -5.44 -5.15
N ALA A 162 15.85 -6.75 -5.31
CA ALA A 162 16.85 -7.35 -6.20
C ALA A 162 16.70 -6.91 -7.67
N ASN A 163 15.46 -6.66 -8.10
CA ASN A 163 15.14 -6.20 -9.45
C ASN A 163 15.22 -4.66 -9.61
N GLY A 164 15.61 -3.91 -8.57
CA GLY A 164 15.69 -2.45 -8.62
C GLY A 164 14.34 -1.75 -8.72
N GLU A 165 13.26 -2.42 -8.28
CA GLU A 165 11.94 -1.78 -8.19
C GLU A 165 11.98 -0.61 -7.20
N GLU A 166 11.13 0.38 -7.38
CA GLU A 166 10.87 1.39 -6.35
C GLU A 166 9.81 0.89 -5.36
N ARG A 167 9.79 1.43 -4.12
CA ARG A 167 8.75 1.13 -3.12
C ARG A 167 8.62 -0.36 -2.77
N TYR A 168 9.75 -1.04 -2.61
CA TYR A 168 9.79 -2.44 -2.19
C TYR A 168 9.69 -2.63 -0.67
N ILE A 169 9.75 -1.55 0.13
CA ILE A 169 9.51 -1.55 1.56
C ILE A 169 8.14 -0.92 1.80
N GLY A 170 7.25 -1.63 2.48
CA GLY A 170 5.99 -1.09 2.96
C GLY A 170 5.89 -1.24 4.47
N PHE A 171 5.31 -0.26 5.17
CA PHE A 171 5.10 -0.33 6.62
C PHE A 171 3.82 0.38 7.05
N LEU A 172 3.27 0.00 8.21
CA LEU A 172 2.09 0.65 8.77
C LEU A 172 2.45 2.05 9.25
N LYS A 173 1.69 3.03 8.76
CA LYS A 173 1.77 4.43 9.19
C LYS A 173 0.93 4.60 10.45
N GLY A 174 1.58 4.74 11.60
CA GLY A 174 0.94 5.05 12.88
C GLY A 174 0.84 6.55 13.15
N LYS A 175 0.46 6.93 14.37
CA LYS A 175 0.57 8.34 14.82
C LYS A 175 2.04 8.77 14.76
N ARG A 176 2.31 9.98 14.25
CA ARG A 176 3.62 10.50 13.81
C ARG A 176 4.86 10.00 14.55
N GLU A 177 4.91 10.10 15.86
CA GLU A 177 6.10 9.71 16.64
C GLU A 177 6.29 8.19 16.78
N VAL A 178 5.19 7.43 16.66
CA VAL A 178 5.15 5.99 16.93
C VAL A 178 5.62 5.18 15.73
N SER A 179 5.47 5.70 14.51
CA SER A 179 5.89 5.01 13.28
C SER A 179 7.32 5.34 12.84
N GLU A 180 7.86 6.47 13.28
CA GLU A 180 9.19 6.91 12.84
C GLU A 180 10.30 5.93 13.21
N TYR A 181 10.34 5.42 14.47
CA TYR A 181 11.40 4.49 14.83
C TYR A 181 11.34 3.17 14.07
N PHE A 182 10.12 2.73 13.71
CA PHE A 182 9.95 1.51 12.95
C PHE A 182 10.34 1.71 11.47
N MET A 183 10.05 2.88 10.91
CA MET A 183 10.53 3.30 9.59
C MET A 183 12.07 3.38 9.57
N GLU A 184 12.67 4.03 10.57
CA GLU A 184 14.12 4.14 10.72
C GLU A 184 14.77 2.76 10.95
N PHE A 185 14.13 1.88 11.71
CA PHE A 185 14.55 0.49 11.87
C PHE A 185 14.56 -0.27 10.54
N LEU A 186 13.51 -0.12 9.72
CA LEU A 186 13.47 -0.73 8.38
C LEU A 186 14.49 -0.10 7.42
N GLY A 187 15.08 1.03 7.78
CA GLY A 187 15.94 1.81 6.90
C GLY A 187 15.20 2.36 5.69
N CYS A 188 13.91 2.68 5.86
CA CYS A 188 13.06 3.09 4.77
C CYS A 188 13.13 4.60 4.55
N ASP A 189 13.54 5.01 3.35
CA ASP A 189 13.34 6.36 2.82
C ASP A 189 12.01 6.39 2.06
N THR A 190 11.02 7.10 2.61
CA THR A 190 9.68 7.19 2.03
C THR A 190 9.69 8.07 0.80
N THR A 191 9.45 7.48 -0.36
CA THR A 191 9.26 8.21 -1.61
C THR A 191 7.79 8.56 -1.80
N VAL A 192 7.29 9.58 -1.09
CA VAL A 192 5.99 10.16 -1.38
C VAL A 192 6.12 11.03 -2.64
N GLN A 193 5.56 10.56 -3.73
CA GLN A 193 5.49 11.30 -4.99
C GLN A 193 4.03 11.64 -5.28
N ASN A 194 3.55 12.77 -4.78
CA ASN A 194 2.15 13.19 -4.88
C ASN A 194 1.53 12.97 -6.26
N ARG A 195 2.26 13.29 -7.33
CA ARG A 195 1.78 13.11 -8.70
C ARG A 195 1.63 11.64 -9.09
N ARG A 196 2.58 10.79 -8.69
CA ARG A 196 2.55 9.35 -8.95
C ARG A 196 1.46 8.68 -8.12
N ASP A 197 1.42 8.97 -6.82
CA ASP A 197 0.39 8.44 -5.92
C ASP A 197 -1.02 8.82 -6.40
N THR A 198 -1.20 10.05 -6.91
CA THR A 198 -2.46 10.47 -7.52
C THR A 198 -2.78 9.68 -8.79
N ALA A 199 -1.81 9.45 -9.67
CA ALA A 199 -2.04 8.69 -10.89
C ALA A 199 -2.40 7.23 -10.61
N GLU A 200 -1.73 6.60 -9.66
CA GLU A 200 -2.03 5.23 -9.21
C GLU A 200 -3.40 5.15 -8.53
N LEU A 201 -3.78 6.13 -7.69
CA LEU A 201 -5.12 6.23 -7.12
C LEU A 201 -6.19 6.33 -8.22
N VAL A 202 -5.97 7.17 -9.22
CA VAL A 202 -6.89 7.33 -10.36
C VAL A 202 -7.11 5.99 -11.08
N GLN A 203 -6.05 5.23 -11.33
CA GLN A 203 -6.17 3.89 -11.95
C GLN A 203 -6.94 2.92 -11.05
N ALA A 204 -6.64 2.90 -9.75
CA ALA A 204 -7.32 2.04 -8.79
C ALA A 204 -8.83 2.34 -8.71
N LEU A 205 -9.23 3.62 -8.69
CA LEU A 205 -10.64 4.03 -8.69
C LEU A 205 -11.36 3.67 -9.99
N MET A 206 -10.68 3.81 -11.13
CA MET A 206 -11.24 3.43 -12.43
C MET A 206 -11.43 1.92 -12.56
N ALA A 207 -10.46 1.13 -12.08
CA ALA A 207 -10.54 -0.32 -12.02
C ALA A 207 -11.67 -0.76 -11.09
N PHE A 208 -11.71 -0.22 -9.86
CA PHE A 208 -12.79 -0.50 -8.90
C PHE A 208 -14.16 -0.29 -9.50
N ALA A 209 -14.42 0.87 -10.14
CA ALA A 209 -15.72 1.16 -10.75
C ALA A 209 -16.07 0.18 -11.88
N THR A 210 -15.08 -0.38 -12.56
CA THR A 210 -15.28 -1.41 -13.60
C THR A 210 -15.58 -2.77 -12.99
N ASP A 211 -14.82 -3.18 -11.98
CA ASP A 211 -14.93 -4.46 -11.30
C ASP A 211 -16.23 -4.58 -10.50
N GLU A 212 -16.77 -3.45 -10.00
CA GLU A 212 -18.10 -3.35 -9.40
C GLU A 212 -19.24 -3.43 -10.44
N GLY A 213 -18.93 -3.48 -11.73
CA GLY A 213 -19.92 -3.54 -12.78
C GLY A 213 -20.81 -2.28 -12.88
N MET A 214 -20.27 -1.12 -12.46
CA MET A 214 -21.03 0.13 -12.54
C MET A 214 -21.39 0.44 -13.99
N ASP A 215 -22.64 0.77 -14.24
CA ASP A 215 -23.06 1.28 -15.54
C ASP A 215 -22.40 2.65 -15.84
N THR A 216 -22.45 3.09 -17.09
CA THR A 216 -21.75 4.31 -17.51
C THR A 216 -22.13 5.55 -16.68
N PRO A 217 -23.43 5.85 -16.43
CA PRO A 217 -23.82 6.98 -15.60
C PRO A 217 -23.31 6.88 -14.16
N SER A 218 -23.44 5.72 -13.52
CA SER A 218 -22.98 5.49 -12.13
C SER A 218 -21.46 5.60 -12.02
N LYS A 219 -20.73 5.07 -12.99
CA LYS A 219 -19.28 5.18 -13.08
C LYS A 219 -18.82 6.63 -13.24
N ASP A 220 -19.47 7.39 -14.11
CA ASP A 220 -19.15 8.79 -14.35
C ASP A 220 -19.42 9.65 -13.10
N ASP A 221 -20.53 9.40 -12.38
CA ASP A 221 -20.82 10.07 -11.11
C ASP A 221 -19.77 9.73 -10.03
N PHE A 222 -19.48 8.45 -9.86
CA PHE A 222 -18.46 7.98 -8.90
C PHE A 222 -17.10 8.65 -9.15
N LEU A 223 -16.63 8.66 -10.41
CA LEU A 223 -15.34 9.25 -10.77
C LEU A 223 -15.34 10.79 -10.65
N ALA A 224 -16.46 11.45 -10.94
CA ALA A 224 -16.61 12.89 -10.75
C ALA A 224 -16.57 13.29 -9.26
N ARG A 225 -17.22 12.51 -8.40
CA ARG A 225 -17.15 12.67 -6.94
C ARG A 225 -15.75 12.44 -6.42
N ALA A 226 -15.07 11.38 -6.86
CA ALA A 226 -13.69 11.11 -6.51
C ALA A 226 -12.76 12.29 -6.87
N LYS A 227 -12.92 12.85 -8.05
CA LYS A 227 -12.17 14.05 -8.47
C LYS A 227 -12.45 15.23 -7.54
N THR A 228 -13.71 15.48 -7.20
CA THR A 228 -14.10 16.59 -6.33
C THR A 228 -13.45 16.48 -4.95
N ILE A 229 -13.44 15.28 -4.36
CA ILE A 229 -12.80 15.03 -3.07
C ILE A 229 -11.28 15.27 -3.15
N CYS A 230 -10.62 14.69 -4.15
CA CYS A 230 -9.19 14.86 -4.36
C CYS A 230 -8.81 16.34 -4.64
N GLU A 231 -9.60 17.07 -5.41
CA GLU A 231 -9.38 18.50 -5.68
C GLU A 231 -9.54 19.36 -4.43
N ARG A 232 -10.48 19.01 -3.54
CA ARG A 232 -10.67 19.68 -2.24
C ARG A 232 -9.40 19.53 -1.37
N SER A 233 -8.89 18.31 -1.20
CA SER A 233 -7.66 18.04 -0.45
C SER A 233 -6.44 18.72 -1.10
N ALA A 234 -6.32 18.64 -2.44
CA ALA A 234 -5.24 19.29 -3.18
C ALA A 234 -5.26 20.83 -3.02
N LYS A 235 -6.45 21.45 -3.03
CA LYS A 235 -6.62 22.89 -2.85
C LYS A 235 -6.29 23.34 -1.42
N ALA A 236 -6.68 22.54 -0.44
CA ALA A 236 -6.37 22.78 0.96
C ALA A 236 -4.93 22.44 1.34
N GLN A 237 -4.16 21.77 0.46
CA GLN A 237 -2.84 21.19 0.74
C GLN A 237 -2.88 20.20 1.92
N GLU A 238 -3.98 19.46 2.03
CA GLU A 238 -4.21 18.46 3.07
C GLU A 238 -3.96 17.05 2.56
N GLU A 239 -3.48 16.20 3.45
CA GLU A 239 -3.28 14.78 3.19
C GLU A 239 -4.64 14.08 2.93
N LEU A 240 -4.70 13.27 1.88
CA LEU A 240 -5.87 12.47 1.54
C LEU A 240 -5.84 11.15 2.32
N SER A 241 -6.78 10.96 3.24
CA SER A 241 -6.99 9.68 3.92
C SER A 241 -7.84 8.74 3.05
N PHE A 242 -7.37 7.51 2.85
CA PHE A 242 -8.14 6.50 2.12
C PHE A 242 -9.43 6.11 2.84
N GLU A 243 -9.41 6.10 4.17
CA GLU A 243 -10.61 5.86 4.97
C GLU A 243 -11.67 6.94 4.73
N ALA A 244 -11.27 8.23 4.78
CA ALA A 244 -12.19 9.33 4.50
C ALA A 244 -12.71 9.30 3.06
N LEU A 245 -11.83 9.01 2.08
CA LEU A 245 -12.18 8.87 0.68
C LEU A 245 -13.21 7.75 0.46
N ALA A 246 -12.99 6.57 1.04
CA ALA A 246 -13.87 5.43 0.88
C ALA A 246 -15.24 5.67 1.53
N ASN A 247 -15.27 6.26 2.73
CA ASN A 247 -16.53 6.62 3.41
C ASN A 247 -17.36 7.62 2.60
N GLU A 248 -16.72 8.58 1.93
CA GLU A 248 -17.42 9.59 1.13
C GLU A 248 -17.86 9.05 -0.25
N LEU A 249 -17.05 8.18 -0.89
CA LEU A 249 -17.35 7.63 -2.22
C LEU A 249 -18.31 6.44 -2.18
N SER A 250 -18.14 5.55 -1.20
CA SER A 250 -18.89 4.30 -1.09
C SER A 250 -19.51 4.16 0.31
N PRO A 251 -20.43 5.06 0.71
CA PRO A 251 -20.96 5.08 2.08
C PRO A 251 -21.75 3.82 2.48
N GLN A 252 -22.21 3.03 1.50
CA GLN A 252 -22.93 1.77 1.75
C GLN A 252 -21.98 0.61 2.07
N ASP A 253 -20.79 0.61 1.47
CA ASP A 253 -19.75 -0.40 1.70
C ASP A 253 -18.35 0.22 1.51
N PRO A 254 -17.89 1.05 2.45
CA PRO A 254 -16.58 1.68 2.37
C PRO A 254 -15.44 0.68 2.50
N GLU A 255 -15.64 -0.44 3.22
CA GLU A 255 -14.61 -1.44 3.45
C GLU A 255 -14.14 -2.11 2.16
N ARG A 256 -15.03 -2.27 1.19
CA ARG A 256 -14.72 -2.84 -0.11
C ARG A 256 -13.74 -1.96 -0.90
N LEU A 257 -14.00 -0.66 -0.97
CA LEU A 257 -13.07 0.30 -1.60
C LEU A 257 -11.76 0.40 -0.80
N MET A 258 -11.83 0.45 0.53
CA MET A 258 -10.64 0.46 1.38
C MET A 258 -9.75 -0.77 1.15
N THR A 259 -10.36 -1.95 0.97
CA THR A 259 -9.61 -3.19 0.69
C THR A 259 -8.80 -3.08 -0.60
N VAL A 260 -9.38 -2.49 -1.65
CA VAL A 260 -8.68 -2.24 -2.92
C VAL A 260 -7.55 -1.22 -2.73
N LEU A 261 -7.83 -0.09 -2.10
CA LEU A 261 -6.81 0.96 -1.88
C LEU A 261 -5.69 0.52 -0.93
N ALA A 262 -6.00 -0.41 -0.02
CA ALA A 262 -5.03 -0.98 0.92
C ALA A 262 -4.16 -2.07 0.29
N ASP A 263 -4.44 -2.53 -0.93
CA ASP A 263 -3.70 -3.61 -1.55
C ASP A 263 -2.19 -3.28 -1.58
N PRO A 264 -1.36 -4.10 -0.93
CA PRO A 264 0.08 -3.87 -0.90
C PRO A 264 0.76 -3.92 -2.27
N ASP A 265 0.11 -4.48 -3.28
CA ASP A 265 0.66 -4.58 -4.63
C ASP A 265 0.44 -3.29 -5.44
N LEU A 266 -0.56 -2.48 -5.08
CA LEU A 266 -0.72 -1.12 -5.58
C LEU A 266 0.35 -0.15 -5.04
N ARG A 267 0.90 -0.43 -3.86
CA ARG A 267 1.95 0.38 -3.20
C ARG A 267 1.57 1.87 -3.07
N LEU A 268 0.29 2.13 -2.86
CA LEU A 268 -0.24 3.48 -2.64
C LEU A 268 0.11 3.98 -1.24
N ASN A 269 0.64 5.18 -1.14
CA ASN A 269 0.86 5.84 0.14
C ASN A 269 -0.44 6.48 0.64
N ASP A 270 -0.94 6.05 1.78
CA ASP A 270 -2.02 6.76 2.46
C ASP A 270 -1.51 8.11 3.01
N GLY A 271 -2.30 9.15 2.87
CA GLY A 271 -1.95 10.49 3.35
C GLY A 271 -0.98 11.26 2.45
N PHE A 272 -1.06 11.08 1.13
CA PHE A 272 -0.41 11.98 0.18
C PHE A 272 -1.32 13.18 -0.15
N VAL A 273 -0.74 14.29 -0.63
CA VAL A 273 -1.50 15.43 -1.14
C VAL A 273 -1.76 15.24 -2.63
N PRO A 274 -3.03 15.17 -3.09
CA PRO A 274 -3.32 14.92 -4.51
C PRO A 274 -2.75 16.00 -5.44
N ASP A 275 -2.18 15.57 -6.57
CA ASP A 275 -1.74 16.45 -7.66
C ASP A 275 -2.89 16.68 -8.64
N ARG A 276 -3.38 17.92 -8.74
CA ARG A 276 -4.52 18.30 -9.59
C ARG A 276 -4.34 17.94 -11.07
N ARG A 277 -3.11 17.94 -11.58
CA ARG A 277 -2.82 17.62 -12.99
C ARG A 277 -2.99 16.15 -13.29
N ALA A 278 -2.77 15.30 -12.30
CA ALA A 278 -2.92 13.85 -12.42
C ALA A 278 -4.39 13.38 -12.30
N LEU A 279 -5.31 14.24 -11.83
CA LEU A 279 -6.75 13.93 -11.69
C LEU A 279 -7.55 13.97 -13.01
N GLY A 280 -6.94 14.49 -14.08
CA GLY A 280 -7.61 14.65 -15.37
C GLY A 280 -8.35 13.40 -15.88
N PRO A 281 -7.72 12.20 -15.86
CA PRO A 281 -8.33 10.98 -16.40
C PRO A 281 -9.63 10.54 -15.69
N LEU A 282 -9.91 11.03 -14.50
CA LEU A 282 -11.18 10.73 -13.82
C LEU A 282 -12.40 11.24 -14.59
N ILE A 283 -12.26 12.36 -15.31
CA ILE A 283 -13.38 12.98 -16.03
C ILE A 283 -13.13 13.22 -17.52
N LYS A 284 -11.91 12.99 -18.00
CA LYS A 284 -11.52 13.29 -19.38
C LYS A 284 -10.87 12.11 -20.07
N PHE A 285 -11.18 11.98 -21.35
CA PHE A 285 -10.38 11.19 -22.27
C PHE A 285 -9.40 12.11 -23.01
N LYS A 286 -8.17 11.64 -23.19
CA LYS A 286 -7.13 12.36 -23.93
C LYS A 286 -6.33 11.40 -24.80
N GLY A 287 -6.17 11.74 -26.06
CA GLY A 287 -5.34 11.03 -27.01
C GLY A 287 -4.49 12.01 -27.82
N LYS A 288 -3.28 11.60 -28.18
CA LYS A 288 -2.39 12.41 -29.01
C LYS A 288 -1.57 11.51 -29.93
N THR A 289 -1.50 11.89 -31.20
CA THR A 289 -0.58 11.34 -32.20
C THR A 289 0.34 12.47 -32.70
N PRO A 290 1.32 12.20 -33.57
CA PRO A 290 2.11 13.27 -34.21
C PRO A 290 1.28 14.27 -35.00
N THR A 291 0.11 13.86 -35.51
CA THR A 291 -0.70 14.64 -36.45
C THR A 291 -1.98 15.22 -35.86
N TRP A 292 -2.47 14.69 -34.73
CA TRP A 292 -3.70 15.18 -34.09
C TRP A 292 -3.66 14.98 -32.57
N SER A 293 -4.48 15.74 -31.86
CA SER A 293 -4.75 15.54 -30.44
C SER A 293 -6.24 15.74 -30.19
N ILE A 294 -6.79 14.97 -29.25
CA ILE A 294 -8.16 15.06 -28.81
C ILE A 294 -8.24 15.07 -27.29
N GLU A 295 -9.13 15.87 -26.75
CA GLU A 295 -9.47 15.89 -25.33
C GLU A 295 -10.97 16.18 -25.21
N PHE A 296 -11.69 15.34 -24.47
CA PHE A 296 -13.12 15.54 -24.21
C PHE A 296 -13.51 14.94 -22.86
N ASN A 297 -14.61 15.47 -22.29
CA ASN A 297 -15.15 14.98 -21.04
C ASN A 297 -15.88 13.65 -21.24
N ARG A 298 -15.93 12.81 -20.21
CA ARG A 298 -16.64 11.52 -20.23
C ARG A 298 -18.11 11.67 -20.58
N ASP A 299 -18.76 12.74 -20.08
CA ASP A 299 -20.17 13.04 -20.36
C ASP A 299 -20.45 13.29 -21.85
N ALA A 300 -19.45 13.62 -22.66
CA ALA A 300 -19.62 13.73 -24.09
C ALA A 300 -19.99 12.40 -24.77
N ILE A 301 -19.52 11.27 -24.21
CA ILE A 301 -19.96 9.94 -24.67
C ILE A 301 -21.41 9.68 -24.25
N THR A 302 -21.75 9.93 -23.00
CA THR A 302 -23.11 9.75 -22.48
C THR A 302 -24.16 10.60 -23.22
N ARG A 303 -23.77 11.83 -23.59
CA ARG A 303 -24.62 12.75 -24.40
C ARG A 303 -24.63 12.41 -25.89
N GLY A 304 -23.83 11.46 -26.35
CA GLY A 304 -23.74 11.06 -27.75
C GLY A 304 -22.98 12.04 -28.65
N ASN A 305 -22.32 13.05 -28.07
CA ASN A 305 -21.46 13.97 -28.83
C ASN A 305 -20.16 13.28 -29.32
N VAL A 306 -19.74 12.25 -28.62
CA VAL A 306 -18.58 11.41 -28.97
C VAL A 306 -19.06 9.96 -29.01
N ARG A 307 -18.82 9.25 -30.11
CA ARG A 307 -19.14 7.84 -30.28
C ARG A 307 -17.89 7.05 -30.64
N PHE A 308 -17.61 6.02 -29.87
CA PHE A 308 -16.50 5.10 -30.14
C PHE A 308 -17.05 3.82 -30.74
N ASN A 309 -16.53 3.41 -31.91
CA ASN A 309 -16.76 2.11 -32.50
C ASN A 309 -15.58 1.21 -32.20
N ALA A 310 -15.79 0.18 -31.38
CA ALA A 310 -14.76 -0.76 -30.95
C ALA A 310 -14.33 -1.73 -32.08
N GLU A 311 -15.21 -2.02 -33.04
CA GLU A 311 -14.90 -2.93 -34.14
C GLU A 311 -13.91 -2.29 -35.12
N ASP A 312 -14.14 -1.01 -35.48
CA ASP A 312 -13.32 -0.28 -36.43
C ASP A 312 -12.23 0.57 -35.75
N ASN A 313 -12.23 0.61 -34.43
CA ASN A 313 -11.35 1.47 -33.63
C ASN A 313 -11.41 2.95 -34.03
N THR A 314 -12.64 3.43 -34.32
CA THR A 314 -12.91 4.80 -34.79
C THR A 314 -13.62 5.64 -33.76
N LEU A 315 -13.44 6.96 -33.84
CA LEU A 315 -14.10 7.94 -33.00
C LEU A 315 -14.85 8.92 -33.86
N THR A 316 -16.15 9.05 -33.64
CA THR A 316 -17.03 10.01 -34.34
C THR A 316 -17.40 11.15 -33.40
N LEU A 317 -17.22 12.38 -33.88
CA LEU A 317 -17.59 13.60 -33.17
C LEU A 317 -18.81 14.23 -33.80
N THR A 318 -19.77 14.64 -32.99
CA THR A 318 -20.96 15.38 -33.43
C THR A 318 -21.06 16.70 -32.68
N GLY A 319 -21.75 17.69 -33.26
CA GLY A 319 -21.86 19.02 -32.64
C GLY A 319 -20.55 19.79 -32.61
N LEU A 320 -19.80 19.74 -33.72
CA LEU A 320 -18.55 20.48 -33.84
C LEU A 320 -18.76 22.00 -33.65
N PRO A 321 -17.82 22.72 -33.03
CA PRO A 321 -17.86 24.18 -32.93
C PRO A 321 -17.95 24.84 -34.33
N GLU A 322 -18.65 25.97 -34.40
CA GLU A 322 -18.90 26.65 -35.68
C GLU A 322 -17.59 27.10 -36.37
N ASP A 323 -16.63 27.58 -35.59
CA ASP A 323 -15.32 28.02 -36.09
C ASP A 323 -14.51 26.85 -36.67
N LEU A 324 -14.53 25.68 -36.07
CA LEU A 324 -13.87 24.47 -36.58
C LEU A 324 -14.60 23.97 -37.83
N THR A 325 -15.95 23.98 -37.82
CA THR A 325 -16.75 23.59 -38.97
C THR A 325 -16.50 24.49 -40.19
N ALA A 326 -16.37 25.80 -39.97
CA ALA A 326 -16.04 26.76 -41.01
C ALA A 326 -14.65 26.52 -41.63
N GLN A 327 -13.63 26.27 -40.80
CA GLN A 327 -12.28 25.95 -41.25
C GLN A 327 -12.26 24.67 -42.10
N LEU A 328 -12.90 23.61 -41.62
CA LEU A 328 -12.97 22.34 -42.35
C LEU A 328 -13.70 22.48 -43.69
N ARG A 329 -14.82 23.22 -43.75
CA ARG A 329 -15.55 23.48 -44.98
C ARG A 329 -14.73 24.26 -45.99
N ALA A 330 -13.95 25.27 -45.55
CA ALA A 330 -13.08 26.04 -46.40
C ALA A 330 -12.00 25.17 -47.04
N GLU A 331 -11.40 24.27 -46.31
CA GLU A 331 -10.37 23.36 -46.80
C GLU A 331 -10.94 22.33 -47.80
N TYR A 332 -12.04 21.66 -47.43
CA TYR A 332 -12.68 20.65 -48.31
C TYR A 332 -13.41 21.23 -49.51
N SER A 333 -13.67 22.55 -49.56
CA SER A 333 -14.28 23.21 -50.73
C SER A 333 -13.25 23.58 -51.80
N GLN A 334 -11.95 23.47 -51.52
CA GLN A 334 -10.86 23.77 -52.49
C GLN A 334 -10.44 22.54 -53.31
N ASP A 335 -10.84 21.33 -52.91
CA ASP A 335 -10.50 20.06 -53.56
C ASP A 335 -11.63 19.49 -54.44
N GLY A 336 -12.69 20.27 -54.77
CA GLY A 336 -13.85 19.86 -55.58
C GLY A 336 -13.94 20.54 -56.93
#